data_d1d1f12a690dfcdbd8cf4ad0717803e3
#
_entry.id   d1d1f12a690dfcdbd8cf4ad0717803e3
#
_cell.length_a   1.000
_cell.length_b   1.000
_cell.length_c   1.000
_cell.angle_alpha   90.00
_cell.angle_beta   90.00
_cell.angle_gamma   90.00
#
_symmetry.space_group_name_H-M   'P 1'
#
loop_
_entity.id
_entity.type
_entity.pdbx_description
1 polymer ?
#
loop_
_entity_poly.entity_id
_entity_poly.type
_entity_poly.pdbx_seq_one_letter_code
_entity_poly.pdbx_strand_id
1 'polypeptide(L)'
;MKKRNEISKELFLKVVAESQTMAIAAAKLNLHFSTFKKYAIEYDCYSPNQGGKGTKKDYKGSELLDEILEGKHPSFQTNKLKKKLLKYGKMKNKCSICFIEEWQGQPIVCELDHIDGNRTNHRIENLRILCPNCHSQTPTFRAKKRI
;
A
#
# COMPACT_ATOMS: atom_id res chain seq x y z
N MET A 1 13.11 -9.53 41.39
CA MET A 1 11.83 -10.03 40.85
C MET A 1 11.00 -8.86 40.38
N LYS A 2 10.72 -8.73 39.06
CA LYS A 2 9.83 -7.68 38.54
C LYS A 2 8.40 -7.99 39.00
N LYS A 3 7.78 -7.08 39.75
CA LYS A 3 6.36 -7.16 40.13
C LYS A 3 5.51 -7.36 38.88
N ARG A 4 4.71 -8.44 38.83
CA ARG A 4 3.63 -8.57 37.85
C ARG A 4 2.71 -7.40 38.05
N ASN A 5 2.51 -6.56 37.02
CA ASN A 5 1.44 -5.59 37.03
C ASN A 5 0.12 -6.38 37.05
N GLU A 6 -0.51 -6.44 38.22
CA GLU A 6 -1.88 -6.96 38.38
C GLU A 6 -2.82 -5.96 37.72
N ILE A 7 -3.25 -6.29 36.50
CA ILE A 7 -4.27 -5.52 35.79
C ILE A 7 -5.61 -6.01 36.32
N SER A 8 -6.44 -5.08 36.84
CA SER A 8 -7.78 -5.44 37.28
C SER A 8 -8.63 -5.96 36.12
N LYS A 9 -9.45 -6.97 36.37
CA LYS A 9 -10.35 -7.55 35.37
C LYS A 9 -11.24 -6.49 34.69
N GLU A 10 -11.74 -5.55 35.50
CA GLU A 10 -12.61 -4.45 35.02
C GLU A 10 -11.89 -3.55 34.00
N LEU A 11 -10.66 -3.13 34.31
CA LEU A 11 -9.83 -2.34 33.39
C LEU A 11 -9.52 -3.12 32.12
N PHE A 12 -9.21 -4.40 32.25
CA PHE A 12 -8.92 -5.27 31.10
C PHE A 12 -10.11 -5.34 30.14
N LEU A 13 -11.31 -5.66 30.66
CA LEU A 13 -12.53 -5.76 29.86
C LEU A 13 -12.92 -4.43 29.21
N LYS A 14 -12.76 -3.30 29.93
CA LYS A 14 -13.00 -1.97 29.39
C LYS A 14 -12.09 -1.68 28.21
N VAL A 15 -10.78 -1.91 28.33
CA VAL A 15 -9.82 -1.66 27.25
C VAL A 15 -10.07 -2.58 26.06
N VAL A 16 -10.49 -3.83 26.27
CA VAL A 16 -10.88 -4.75 25.19
C VAL A 16 -12.09 -4.23 24.44
N ALA A 17 -13.13 -3.78 25.13
CA ALA A 17 -14.36 -3.25 24.54
C ALA A 17 -14.12 -1.96 23.73
N GLU A 18 -13.22 -1.09 24.19
CA GLU A 18 -12.86 0.17 23.53
C GLU A 18 -11.81 0.02 22.43
N SER A 19 -11.33 -1.18 22.17
CA SER A 19 -10.26 -1.42 21.20
C SER A 19 -10.78 -2.13 19.96
N GLN A 20 -10.37 -1.65 18.77
CA GLN A 20 -10.75 -2.24 17.48
C GLN A 20 -10.19 -3.65 17.27
N THR A 21 -9.08 -3.98 17.91
CA THR A 21 -8.45 -5.30 17.82
C THR A 21 -7.81 -5.73 19.12
N MET A 22 -7.69 -7.05 19.32
CA MET A 22 -6.99 -7.65 20.46
C MET A 22 -5.52 -7.19 20.54
N ALA A 23 -4.87 -6.94 19.42
CA ALA A 23 -3.48 -6.46 19.39
C ALA A 23 -3.37 -5.01 19.90
N ILE A 24 -4.33 -4.16 19.53
CA ILE A 24 -4.41 -2.77 20.07
C ILE A 24 -4.71 -2.79 21.56
N ALA A 25 -5.62 -3.65 22.01
CA ALA A 25 -5.93 -3.80 23.44
C ALA A 25 -4.69 -4.25 24.24
N ALA A 26 -3.94 -5.22 23.73
CA ALA A 26 -2.69 -5.68 24.34
C ALA A 26 -1.65 -4.57 24.44
N ALA A 27 -1.49 -3.77 23.40
CA ALA A 27 -0.57 -2.62 23.38
C ALA A 27 -0.99 -1.54 24.38
N LYS A 28 -2.27 -1.20 24.46
CA LYS A 28 -2.80 -0.23 25.43
C LYS A 28 -2.57 -0.67 26.89
N LEU A 29 -2.64 -1.97 27.14
CA LEU A 29 -2.38 -2.54 28.47
C LEU A 29 -0.90 -2.78 28.73
N ASN A 30 -0.02 -2.44 27.78
CA ASN A 30 1.43 -2.71 27.84
C ASN A 30 1.75 -4.17 28.14
N LEU A 31 0.98 -5.09 27.58
CA LEU A 31 1.15 -6.53 27.70
C LEU A 31 1.71 -7.14 26.41
N HIS A 32 2.59 -8.12 26.56
CA HIS A 32 2.92 -8.99 25.43
C HIS A 32 1.66 -9.77 25.01
N PHE A 33 1.45 -9.93 23.70
CA PHE A 33 0.21 -10.52 23.16
C PHE A 33 -0.09 -11.93 23.71
N SER A 34 0.93 -12.74 23.96
CA SER A 34 0.73 -14.08 24.56
C SER A 34 0.18 -14.03 25.98
N THR A 35 0.61 -13.05 26.78
CA THR A 35 0.10 -12.80 28.13
C THR A 35 -1.32 -12.25 28.09
N PHE A 36 -1.55 -11.26 27.22
CA PHE A 36 -2.88 -10.72 26.98
C PHE A 36 -3.88 -11.81 26.56
N LYS A 37 -3.48 -12.69 25.61
CA LYS A 37 -4.32 -13.79 25.15
C LYS A 37 -4.74 -14.73 26.29
N LYS A 38 -3.84 -15.04 27.23
CA LYS A 38 -4.19 -15.87 28.40
C LYS A 38 -5.29 -15.23 29.23
N TYR A 39 -5.15 -13.94 29.56
CA TYR A 39 -6.18 -13.21 30.32
C TYR A 39 -7.49 -13.06 29.52
N ALA A 40 -7.41 -12.82 28.21
CA ALA A 40 -8.59 -12.69 27.38
C ALA A 40 -9.40 -13.99 27.29
N ILE A 41 -8.75 -15.14 27.29
CA ILE A 41 -9.39 -16.47 27.35
C ILE A 41 -9.98 -16.68 28.75
N GLU A 42 -9.22 -16.41 29.81
CA GLU A 42 -9.65 -16.55 31.20
C GLU A 42 -10.89 -15.69 31.51
N TYR A 43 -10.98 -14.49 30.92
CA TYR A 43 -12.10 -13.55 31.11
C TYR A 43 -13.22 -13.70 30.08
N ASP A 44 -13.13 -14.76 29.23
CA ASP A 44 -14.12 -15.09 28.18
C ASP A 44 -14.40 -13.93 27.20
N CYS A 45 -13.38 -13.14 26.91
CA CYS A 45 -13.46 -12.02 25.96
C CYS A 45 -12.52 -12.14 24.76
N TYR A 46 -11.90 -13.32 24.56
CA TYR A 46 -10.99 -13.53 23.45
C TYR A 46 -11.74 -13.70 22.12
N SER A 47 -11.61 -12.71 21.23
CA SER A 47 -12.13 -12.78 19.87
C SER A 47 -10.97 -12.74 18.87
N PRO A 48 -10.55 -13.89 18.32
CA PRO A 48 -9.49 -13.92 17.33
C PRO A 48 -9.95 -13.23 16.04
N ASN A 49 -9.07 -12.41 15.46
CA ASN A 49 -9.33 -11.83 14.15
C ASN A 49 -9.49 -12.95 13.12
N GLN A 50 -10.70 -13.14 12.64
CA GLN A 50 -10.96 -14.10 11.57
C GLN A 50 -10.27 -13.62 10.28
N GLY A 51 -9.28 -14.37 9.81
CA GLY A 51 -8.75 -14.25 8.46
C GLY A 51 -7.52 -13.39 8.27
N GLY A 52 -6.71 -13.08 9.30
CA GLY A 52 -5.39 -12.41 9.11
C GLY A 52 -5.45 -11.06 8.41
N LYS A 53 -6.63 -10.49 8.23
CA LYS A 53 -6.83 -9.15 7.70
C LYS A 53 -6.54 -8.19 8.83
N GLY A 54 -5.34 -7.62 8.86
CA GLY A 54 -5.01 -6.50 9.74
C GLY A 54 -6.08 -5.42 9.66
N THR A 55 -6.14 -4.54 10.67
CA THR A 55 -7.00 -3.36 10.64
C THR A 55 -6.92 -2.73 9.25
N LYS A 56 -8.06 -2.65 8.56
CA LYS A 56 -8.13 -1.88 7.33
C LYS A 56 -7.75 -0.47 7.74
N LYS A 57 -6.54 -0.05 7.39
CA LYS A 57 -6.22 1.37 7.42
C LYS A 57 -7.23 2.01 6.48
N ASP A 58 -8.01 2.97 6.97
CA ASP A 58 -8.86 3.81 6.14
C ASP A 58 -7.97 4.71 5.27
N TYR A 59 -7.19 4.05 4.41
CA TYR A 59 -6.48 4.72 3.34
C TYR A 59 -7.53 5.03 2.28
N LYS A 60 -7.98 6.26 2.23
CA LYS A 60 -8.59 6.77 1.03
C LYS A 60 -7.53 6.69 -0.06
N GLY A 61 -7.60 5.64 -0.85
CA GLY A 61 -6.53 5.29 -1.80
C GLY A 61 -6.33 6.36 -2.88
N SER A 62 -7.34 7.23 -3.09
CA SER A 62 -7.27 8.41 -3.94
C SER A 62 -6.40 9.51 -3.32
N GLU A 63 -6.53 9.80 -2.02
CA GLU A 63 -5.71 10.81 -1.31
C GLU A 63 -4.24 10.44 -1.34
N LEU A 64 -3.92 9.16 -1.11
CA LEU A 64 -2.53 8.69 -1.24
C LEU A 64 -2.00 8.86 -2.67
N LEU A 65 -2.84 8.67 -3.71
CA LEU A 65 -2.40 8.87 -5.09
C LEU A 65 -2.06 10.34 -5.33
N ASP A 66 -2.89 11.26 -4.88
CA ASP A 66 -2.66 12.70 -5.02
C ASP A 66 -1.36 13.11 -4.28
N GLU A 67 -1.11 12.61 -3.07
CA GLU A 67 0.15 12.83 -2.36
C GLU A 67 1.39 12.29 -3.10
N ILE A 68 1.27 11.13 -3.74
CA ILE A 68 2.37 10.58 -4.57
C ILE A 68 2.65 11.49 -5.76
N LEU A 69 1.61 11.96 -6.44
CA LEU A 69 1.73 12.85 -7.60
C LEU A 69 2.25 14.25 -7.24
N GLU A 70 2.03 14.70 -6.00
CA GLU A 70 2.63 15.91 -5.43
C GLU A 70 4.10 15.73 -5.02
N GLY A 71 4.64 14.50 -5.10
CA GLY A 71 6.03 14.20 -4.77
C GLY A 71 6.32 13.90 -3.29
N LYS A 72 5.29 13.72 -2.45
CA LYS A 72 5.45 13.40 -1.02
C LYS A 72 5.98 11.98 -0.78
N HIS A 73 5.91 11.11 -1.79
CA HIS A 73 6.35 9.71 -1.70
C HIS A 73 7.35 9.34 -2.82
N PRO A 74 8.57 9.90 -2.85
CA PRO A 74 9.51 9.72 -3.96
C PRO A 74 9.98 8.27 -4.14
N SER A 75 9.97 7.45 -3.09
CA SER A 75 10.35 6.02 -3.15
C SER A 75 9.17 5.08 -3.47
N PHE A 76 8.00 5.62 -3.86
CA PHE A 76 6.85 4.78 -4.18
C PHE A 76 7.12 3.93 -5.43
N GLN A 77 6.73 2.65 -5.38
CA GLN A 77 7.03 1.69 -6.46
C GLN A 77 6.24 2.00 -7.75
N THR A 78 6.94 2.13 -8.87
CA THR A 78 6.37 2.44 -10.20
C THR A 78 5.23 1.49 -10.60
N ASN A 79 5.38 0.17 -10.37
CA ASN A 79 4.32 -0.80 -10.69
C ASN A 79 3.06 -0.62 -9.85
N LYS A 80 3.21 -0.24 -8.58
CA LYS A 80 2.06 0.07 -7.71
C LYS A 80 1.42 1.39 -8.09
N LEU A 81 2.23 2.38 -8.48
CA LEU A 81 1.76 3.67 -8.98
C LEU A 81 0.93 3.49 -10.26
N LYS A 82 1.43 2.74 -11.25
CA LYS A 82 0.69 2.40 -12.46
C LYS A 82 -0.69 1.82 -12.14
N LYS A 83 -0.76 0.82 -11.26
CA LYS A 83 -2.04 0.20 -10.88
C LYS A 83 -3.01 1.22 -10.26
N LYS A 84 -2.51 2.16 -9.45
CA LYS A 84 -3.34 3.23 -8.88
C LYS A 84 -3.82 4.21 -9.96
N LEU A 85 -2.93 4.66 -10.84
CA LEU A 85 -3.27 5.59 -11.94
C LEU A 85 -4.38 5.04 -12.84
N LEU A 86 -4.28 3.75 -13.20
CA LEU A 86 -5.31 3.07 -13.99
C LEU A 86 -6.61 2.88 -13.18
N LYS A 87 -6.52 2.43 -11.93
CA LYS A 87 -7.69 2.19 -11.07
C LYS A 87 -8.51 3.46 -10.82
N TYR A 88 -7.84 4.59 -10.60
CA TYR A 88 -8.50 5.87 -10.32
C TYR A 88 -8.76 6.72 -11.59
N GLY A 89 -8.56 6.14 -12.78
CA GLY A 89 -8.87 6.79 -14.05
C GLY A 89 -8.00 8.00 -14.41
N LYS A 90 -6.85 8.18 -13.71
CA LYS A 90 -5.90 9.26 -14.01
C LYS A 90 -5.16 9.00 -15.33
N MET A 91 -5.02 7.74 -15.73
CA MET A 91 -4.44 7.30 -17.00
C MET A 91 -5.23 6.11 -17.59
N LYS A 92 -5.12 5.89 -18.90
CA LYS A 92 -5.67 4.73 -19.61
C LYS A 92 -4.55 3.76 -19.95
N ASN A 93 -4.86 2.45 -20.05
CA ASN A 93 -3.89 1.43 -20.50
C ASN A 93 -3.75 1.47 -22.04
N LYS A 94 -3.22 2.56 -22.55
CA LYS A 94 -3.00 2.85 -23.95
C LYS A 94 -1.63 3.47 -24.15
N CYS A 95 -0.89 3.03 -25.15
CA CYS A 95 0.42 3.60 -25.42
C CYS A 95 0.32 5.07 -25.83
N SER A 96 1.05 5.95 -25.16
CA SER A 96 1.04 7.40 -25.45
C SER A 96 1.74 7.77 -26.75
N ILE A 97 2.51 6.86 -27.37
CA ILE A 97 3.26 7.10 -28.62
C ILE A 97 2.55 6.50 -29.82
N CYS A 98 2.31 5.18 -29.81
CA CYS A 98 1.71 4.50 -30.96
C CYS A 98 0.21 4.22 -30.79
N PHE A 99 -0.38 4.60 -29.66
CA PHE A 99 -1.81 4.51 -29.36
C PHE A 99 -2.39 3.10 -29.37
N ILE A 100 -1.56 2.06 -29.35
CA ILE A 100 -2.01 0.68 -29.30
C ILE A 100 -2.65 0.38 -27.92
N GLU A 101 -3.77 -0.34 -27.94
CA GLU A 101 -4.49 -0.78 -26.75
C GLU A 101 -4.54 -2.31 -26.66
N GLU A 102 -4.48 -2.97 -27.80
CA GLU A 102 -4.59 -4.43 -27.91
C GLU A 102 -3.47 -5.00 -28.79
N TRP A 103 -3.07 -6.24 -28.49
CA TRP A 103 -2.15 -7.01 -29.30
C TRP A 103 -2.70 -8.43 -29.45
N GLN A 104 -2.86 -8.88 -30.69
CA GLN A 104 -3.41 -10.21 -31.00
C GLN A 104 -4.75 -10.52 -30.29
N GLY A 105 -5.67 -9.53 -30.24
CA GLY A 105 -6.99 -9.69 -29.61
C GLY A 105 -6.96 -9.69 -28.07
N GLN A 106 -5.84 -9.33 -27.45
CA GLN A 106 -5.73 -9.21 -25.99
C GLN A 106 -5.27 -7.79 -25.60
N PRO A 107 -5.73 -7.27 -24.44
CA PRO A 107 -5.27 -5.99 -23.93
C PRO A 107 -3.74 -6.00 -23.79
N ILE A 108 -3.05 -5.03 -24.39
CA ILE A 108 -1.60 -4.96 -24.29
C ILE A 108 -1.14 -4.57 -22.89
N VAL A 109 -0.07 -5.23 -22.42
CA VAL A 109 0.54 -4.87 -21.12
C VAL A 109 1.47 -3.68 -21.33
N CYS A 110 0.96 -2.48 -21.09
CA CYS A 110 1.78 -1.27 -21.10
C CYS A 110 2.56 -1.09 -19.80
N GLU A 111 3.60 -0.29 -19.81
CA GLU A 111 4.45 0.06 -18.67
C GLU A 111 4.36 1.56 -18.37
N LEU A 112 4.57 1.94 -17.09
CA LEU A 112 4.67 3.34 -16.68
C LEU A 112 6.11 3.80 -16.87
N ASP A 113 6.30 4.85 -17.64
CA ASP A 113 7.60 5.46 -17.92
C ASP A 113 7.68 6.86 -17.32
N HIS A 114 8.87 7.21 -16.79
CA HIS A 114 9.20 8.55 -16.34
C HIS A 114 9.96 9.26 -17.46
N ILE A 115 9.38 10.32 -18.01
CA ILE A 115 9.88 11.01 -19.21
C ILE A 115 11.32 11.51 -19.01
N ASP A 116 11.60 12.04 -17.82
CA ASP A 116 12.94 12.52 -17.45
C ASP A 116 13.93 11.41 -17.03
N GLY A 117 13.46 10.15 -16.93
CA GLY A 117 14.24 9.02 -16.45
C GLY A 117 14.42 8.97 -14.92
N ASN A 118 13.90 9.93 -14.18
CA ASN A 118 13.96 9.97 -12.73
C ASN A 118 12.79 9.23 -12.10
N ARG A 119 13.03 8.04 -11.57
CA ARG A 119 12.03 7.16 -10.95
C ARG A 119 11.37 7.72 -9.69
N THR A 120 11.92 8.80 -9.13
CA THR A 120 11.39 9.45 -7.92
C THR A 120 10.49 10.64 -8.23
N ASN A 121 10.50 11.10 -9.49
CA ASN A 121 9.66 12.20 -9.95
C ASN A 121 8.31 11.68 -10.45
N HIS A 122 7.35 11.57 -9.53
CA HIS A 122 6.01 11.02 -9.80
C HIS A 122 4.99 12.07 -10.24
N ARG A 123 5.40 13.27 -10.62
CA ARG A 123 4.48 14.29 -11.13
C ARG A 123 3.77 13.78 -12.39
N ILE A 124 2.47 14.03 -12.50
CA ILE A 124 1.65 13.47 -13.59
C ILE A 124 2.17 13.87 -14.97
N GLU A 125 2.71 15.08 -15.12
CA GLU A 125 3.28 15.61 -16.35
C GLU A 125 4.55 14.85 -16.78
N ASN A 126 5.24 14.21 -15.82
CA ASN A 126 6.44 13.42 -16.06
C ASN A 126 6.14 11.92 -16.29
N LEU A 127 4.87 11.53 -16.23
CA LEU A 127 4.46 10.13 -16.35
C LEU A 127 3.76 9.88 -17.68
N ARG A 128 4.05 8.73 -18.29
CA ARG A 128 3.33 8.25 -19.48
C ARG A 128 3.22 6.73 -19.48
N ILE A 129 2.21 6.23 -20.17
CA ILE A 129 2.01 4.79 -20.38
C ILE A 129 2.53 4.41 -21.77
N LEU A 130 3.42 3.43 -21.84
CA LEU A 130 4.05 2.98 -23.09
C LEU A 130 3.88 1.48 -23.27
N CYS A 131 3.65 1.03 -24.50
CA CYS A 131 3.79 -0.38 -24.84
C CYS A 131 5.28 -0.81 -24.78
N PRO A 132 5.59 -2.10 -24.64
CA PRO A 132 6.97 -2.59 -24.52
C PRO A 132 7.87 -2.13 -25.67
N ASN A 133 7.35 -2.09 -26.91
CA ASN A 133 8.11 -1.65 -28.08
C ASN A 133 8.49 -0.17 -28.00
N CYS A 134 7.52 0.71 -27.75
CA CYS A 134 7.79 2.15 -27.60
C CYS A 134 8.65 2.44 -26.38
N HIS A 135 8.44 1.74 -25.26
CA HIS A 135 9.26 1.88 -24.07
C HIS A 135 10.72 1.52 -24.32
N SER A 136 10.98 0.42 -25.05
CA SER A 136 12.35 0.01 -25.41
C SER A 136 13.09 1.02 -26.29
N GLN A 137 12.40 1.89 -27.01
CA GLN A 137 12.98 2.94 -27.87
C GLN A 137 13.26 4.25 -27.12
N THR A 138 12.80 4.40 -25.86
CA THR A 138 13.05 5.63 -25.11
C THR A 138 14.53 5.80 -24.78
N PRO A 139 15.04 7.04 -24.72
CA PRO A 139 16.45 7.30 -24.37
C PRO A 139 16.79 6.86 -22.94
N THR A 140 15.80 6.82 -22.05
CA THR A 140 15.93 6.48 -20.63
C THR A 140 15.74 4.98 -20.33
N PHE A 141 15.43 4.18 -21.36
CA PHE A 141 15.19 2.75 -21.18
C PHE A 141 16.42 2.02 -20.63
N ARG A 142 16.29 1.38 -19.46
CA ARG A 142 17.34 0.61 -18.78
C ARG A 142 18.68 1.35 -18.66
N ALA A 143 18.62 2.67 -18.44
CA ALA A 143 19.82 3.51 -18.34
C ALA A 143 20.81 3.29 -19.50
N LYS A 144 20.29 3.17 -20.73
CA LYS A 144 21.14 3.03 -21.92
C LYS A 144 22.18 4.16 -21.92
N LYS A 145 23.46 3.82 -21.72
CA LYS A 145 24.55 4.72 -22.07
C LYS A 145 24.42 5.00 -23.55
N ARG A 146 24.24 6.27 -23.92
CA ARG A 146 24.36 6.66 -25.32
C ARG A 146 25.78 6.30 -25.77
N ILE A 147 25.89 5.43 -26.78
CA ILE A 147 27.11 5.21 -27.53
C ILE A 147 27.30 6.43 -28.42
#